data_d1e30f4ca9b6007259c187841d41bd21
#
_entry.id   d1e30f4ca9b6007259c187841d41bd21
#
_cell.length_a   1.000
_cell.length_b   1.000
_cell.length_c   1.000
_cell.angle_alpha   90.00
_cell.angle_beta   90.00
_cell.angle_gamma   90.00
#
_symmetry.space_group_name_H-M   'P 1'
#
loop_
_entity.id
_entity.type
_entity.pdbx_description
1 polymer ?
#
loop_
_entity_poly.entity_id
_entity_poly.type
_entity_poly.pdbx_seq_one_letter_code
_entity_poly.pdbx_strand_id
1 'polypeptide(L)'
;GPQKTIDTNRFAVVAFNIPGNGVLDSQLNNYMDFHTGDIADLFYQGLEQLGIQKLFAIIGGSIGGCIGWEFMVQYHSMVEHFIPIATDWKATDWLIANTYLQDQILKNSSNPVHDARLHAMLCYRTPESFAYRFQRTVNEEAQLFNVETWLRHHGEKLKRRFSVQSYLTVNHLLRSVNSERNGISLAKAFTATKTQFHLIGIDSDLFFTPNQIQTTYETLNTEGVAVSYAE
;
A
#
# COMPACT_ATOMS: atom_id res chain seq x y z
N GLY A 1 -8.49 8.99 17.23
CA GLY A 1 -8.62 9.86 18.43
C GLY A 1 -9.93 9.62 19.15
N PRO A 2 -10.13 10.18 20.35
CA PRO A 2 -11.37 10.01 21.11
C PRO A 2 -12.60 10.38 20.26
N GLN A 3 -13.64 9.55 20.30
CA GLN A 3 -14.91 9.75 19.57
C GLN A 3 -14.76 9.96 18.04
N LYS A 4 -13.70 9.40 17.45
CA LYS A 4 -13.49 9.34 16.00
C LYS A 4 -13.83 7.94 15.48
N THR A 5 -13.78 7.73 14.17
CA THR A 5 -14.01 6.41 13.53
C THR A 5 -13.20 5.30 14.23
N ILE A 6 -11.92 5.57 14.52
CA ILE A 6 -11.13 4.74 15.44
C ILE A 6 -11.09 5.47 16.79
N ASP A 7 -11.97 5.05 17.70
CA ASP A 7 -12.13 5.68 19.01
C ASP A 7 -11.07 5.18 20.00
N THR A 8 -10.09 6.02 20.30
CA THR A 8 -9.00 5.70 21.22
C THR A 8 -9.42 5.63 22.70
N ASN A 9 -10.70 5.93 23.03
CA ASN A 9 -11.27 5.57 24.34
C ASN A 9 -11.61 4.08 24.45
N ARG A 10 -11.74 3.39 23.30
CA ARG A 10 -12.13 1.98 23.21
C ARG A 10 -11.01 1.07 22.75
N PHE A 11 -10.11 1.59 21.91
CA PHE A 11 -9.06 0.80 21.24
C PHE A 11 -7.68 1.42 21.50
N ALA A 12 -6.72 0.57 21.88
CA ALA A 12 -5.31 0.90 21.72
C ALA A 12 -4.93 0.75 20.24
N VAL A 13 -4.15 1.71 19.73
CA VAL A 13 -3.71 1.70 18.32
C VAL A 13 -2.20 1.51 18.29
N VAL A 14 -1.76 0.48 17.59
CA VAL A 14 -0.35 0.23 17.28
C VAL A 14 -0.14 0.50 15.80
N ALA A 15 0.91 1.24 15.45
CA ALA A 15 1.31 1.49 14.08
C ALA A 15 2.81 1.22 13.92
N PHE A 16 3.17 0.51 12.86
CA PHE A 16 4.56 0.21 12.53
C PHE A 16 5.02 1.03 11.33
N ASN A 17 6.27 1.48 11.38
CA ASN A 17 6.94 1.98 10.19
C ASN A 17 7.55 0.81 9.40
N ILE A 18 7.41 0.86 8.08
CA ILE A 18 8.08 -0.10 7.19
C ILE A 18 9.60 0.19 7.25
N PRO A 19 10.45 -0.79 7.59
CA PRO A 19 11.89 -0.61 7.58
C PRO A 19 12.39 -0.11 6.23
N GLY A 20 13.33 0.80 6.25
CA GLY A 20 13.90 1.39 5.03
C GLY A 20 13.05 2.48 4.36
N ASN A 21 11.90 2.89 4.95
CA ASN A 21 11.05 3.95 4.42
C ASN A 21 11.58 5.37 4.68
N GLY A 22 12.78 5.51 5.23
CA GLY A 22 13.43 6.79 5.51
C GLY A 22 12.98 7.48 6.80
N VAL A 23 12.07 6.91 7.56
CA VAL A 23 11.69 7.43 8.89
C VAL A 23 12.85 7.16 9.85
N LEU A 24 13.26 8.19 10.62
CA LEU A 24 14.42 8.15 11.53
C LEU A 24 15.73 7.74 10.81
N ASP A 25 15.92 8.21 9.57
CA ASP A 25 17.08 7.90 8.73
C ASP A 25 17.29 6.40 8.48
N SER A 26 16.25 5.59 8.67
CA SER A 26 16.31 4.15 8.40
C SER A 26 16.48 3.92 6.90
N GLN A 27 17.60 3.33 6.50
CA GLN A 27 17.87 2.89 5.14
C GLN A 27 18.28 1.43 5.14
N LEU A 28 17.80 0.66 4.15
CA LEU A 28 18.17 -0.73 3.95
C LEU A 28 19.03 -0.85 2.69
N ASN A 29 20.32 -1.07 2.84
CA ASN A 29 21.23 -1.25 1.69
C ASN A 29 20.98 -2.57 0.96
N ASN A 30 20.53 -3.58 1.67
CA ASN A 30 20.19 -4.90 1.17
C ASN A 30 18.68 -5.11 1.00
N TYR A 31 17.93 -4.05 0.66
CA TYR A 31 16.47 -4.09 0.56
C TYR A 31 15.93 -5.17 -0.40
N MET A 32 16.74 -5.60 -1.38
CA MET A 32 16.36 -6.62 -2.35
C MET A 32 16.31 -8.04 -1.73
N ASP A 33 16.87 -8.23 -0.55
CA ASP A 33 16.82 -9.50 0.17
C ASP A 33 15.51 -9.72 0.91
N PHE A 34 14.67 -8.66 1.01
CA PHE A 34 13.41 -8.68 1.76
C PHE A 34 12.21 -8.63 0.83
N HIS A 35 11.11 -9.21 1.28
CA HIS A 35 9.79 -9.09 0.66
C HIS A 35 8.72 -8.69 1.69
N THR A 36 7.50 -8.45 1.25
CA THR A 36 6.40 -8.02 2.14
C THR A 36 6.07 -9.02 3.26
N GLY A 37 6.31 -10.31 3.02
CA GLY A 37 6.15 -11.35 4.05
C GLY A 37 7.16 -11.23 5.20
N ASP A 38 8.41 -10.85 4.92
CA ASP A 38 9.42 -10.62 5.99
C ASP A 38 9.07 -9.40 6.82
N ILE A 39 8.46 -8.38 6.19
CA ILE A 39 7.97 -7.19 6.91
C ILE A 39 6.79 -7.56 7.81
N ALA A 40 5.89 -8.43 7.35
CA ALA A 40 4.79 -8.94 8.15
C ALA A 40 5.29 -9.73 9.37
N ASP A 41 6.31 -10.56 9.18
CA ASP A 41 6.98 -11.33 10.22
C ASP A 41 7.61 -10.40 11.28
N LEU A 42 8.30 -9.36 10.83
CA LEU A 42 8.89 -8.36 11.72
C LEU A 42 7.82 -7.63 12.56
N PHE A 43 6.67 -7.31 11.95
CA PHE A 43 5.57 -6.69 12.69
C PHE A 43 4.96 -7.66 13.71
N TYR A 44 4.83 -8.94 13.37
CA TYR A 44 4.42 -9.97 14.31
C TYR A 44 5.38 -10.05 15.50
N GLN A 45 6.70 -10.13 15.27
CA GLN A 45 7.70 -10.12 16.34
C GLN A 45 7.62 -8.87 17.23
N GLY A 46 7.34 -7.70 16.61
CA GLY A 46 7.09 -6.47 17.35
C GLY A 46 5.87 -6.55 18.26
N LEU A 47 4.78 -7.18 17.81
CA LEU A 47 3.59 -7.42 18.62
C LEU A 47 3.88 -8.38 19.78
N GLU A 48 4.63 -9.45 19.54
CA GLU A 48 5.05 -10.38 20.59
C GLU A 48 5.89 -9.70 21.68
N GLN A 49 6.84 -8.84 21.29
CA GLN A 49 7.64 -8.06 22.25
C GLN A 49 6.79 -7.08 23.09
N LEU A 50 5.69 -6.58 22.53
CA LEU A 50 4.72 -5.76 23.24
C LEU A 50 3.74 -6.58 24.09
N GLY A 51 3.82 -7.90 24.05
CA GLY A 51 2.89 -8.80 24.77
C GLY A 51 1.49 -8.86 24.15
N ILE A 52 1.33 -8.46 22.88
CA ILE A 52 0.04 -8.41 22.19
C ILE A 52 -0.21 -9.76 21.50
N GLN A 53 -1.13 -10.53 22.03
CA GLN A 53 -1.48 -11.86 21.53
C GLN A 53 -2.70 -11.88 20.61
N LYS A 54 -3.51 -10.83 20.64
CA LYS A 54 -4.71 -10.69 19.80
C LYS A 54 -4.90 -9.27 19.33
N LEU A 55 -5.40 -9.16 18.11
CA LEU A 55 -5.75 -7.90 17.46
C LEU A 55 -7.25 -7.91 17.18
N PHE A 56 -7.95 -6.86 17.62
CA PHE A 56 -9.33 -6.63 17.21
C PHE A 56 -9.41 -6.40 15.69
N ALA A 57 -8.53 -5.55 15.14
CA ALA A 57 -8.49 -5.31 13.72
C ALA A 57 -7.07 -5.00 13.20
N ILE A 58 -6.79 -5.42 11.97
CA ILE A 58 -5.73 -4.88 11.12
C ILE A 58 -6.39 -4.00 10.07
N ILE A 59 -5.93 -2.74 9.97
CA ILE A 59 -6.36 -1.79 8.94
C ILE A 59 -5.13 -1.37 8.17
N GLY A 60 -5.14 -1.60 6.85
CA GLY A 60 -4.01 -1.25 6.00
C GLY A 60 -4.45 -0.73 4.65
N GLY A 61 -3.92 0.43 4.23
CA GLY A 61 -4.12 0.98 2.90
C GLY A 61 -2.91 0.73 1.99
N SER A 62 -3.16 0.47 0.70
CA SER A 62 -2.10 0.28 -0.30
C SER A 62 -1.04 -0.74 0.19
N ILE A 63 0.26 -0.42 0.17
CA ILE A 63 1.33 -1.31 0.66
C ILE A 63 1.10 -1.79 2.11
N GLY A 64 0.49 -0.98 2.97
CA GLY A 64 0.14 -1.39 4.33
C GLY A 64 -0.88 -2.51 4.35
N GLY A 65 -1.84 -2.50 3.43
CA GLY A 65 -2.77 -3.61 3.23
C GLY A 65 -2.11 -4.84 2.60
N CYS A 66 -1.17 -4.64 1.65
CA CYS A 66 -0.37 -5.75 1.10
C CYS A 66 0.40 -6.50 2.20
N ILE A 67 1.05 -5.76 3.11
CA ILE A 67 1.71 -6.35 4.28
C ILE A 67 0.68 -7.03 5.19
N GLY A 68 -0.50 -6.42 5.33
CA GLY A 68 -1.63 -7.02 6.05
C GLY A 68 -2.05 -8.37 5.47
N TRP A 69 -2.14 -8.53 4.15
CA TRP A 69 -2.41 -9.81 3.49
C TRP A 69 -1.36 -10.87 3.81
N GLU A 70 -0.07 -10.51 3.75
CA GLU A 70 1.03 -11.42 4.12
C GLU A 70 0.94 -11.81 5.61
N PHE A 71 0.60 -10.85 6.49
CA PHE A 71 0.39 -11.11 7.90
C PHE A 71 -0.78 -12.07 8.13
N MET A 72 -1.89 -11.88 7.40
CA MET A 72 -3.08 -12.73 7.51
C MET A 72 -2.78 -14.18 7.12
N VAL A 73 -2.03 -14.43 6.05
CA VAL A 73 -1.69 -15.79 5.63
C VAL A 73 -0.89 -16.53 6.71
N GLN A 74 -0.06 -15.81 7.47
CA GLN A 74 0.81 -16.39 8.48
C GLN A 74 0.16 -16.45 9.88
N TYR A 75 -0.60 -15.41 10.26
CA TYR A 75 -1.02 -15.17 11.64
C TYR A 75 -2.52 -14.86 11.80
N HIS A 76 -3.38 -15.28 10.88
CA HIS A 76 -4.82 -14.96 10.91
C HIS A 76 -5.51 -15.32 12.24
N SER A 77 -5.03 -16.33 12.96
CA SER A 77 -5.65 -16.80 14.20
C SER A 77 -5.64 -15.76 15.34
N MET A 78 -4.80 -14.75 15.25
CA MET A 78 -4.76 -13.65 16.24
C MET A 78 -5.59 -12.42 15.85
N VAL A 79 -6.25 -12.42 14.68
CA VAL A 79 -6.93 -11.24 14.12
C VAL A 79 -8.43 -11.50 14.02
N GLU A 80 -9.26 -10.61 14.59
CA GLU A 80 -10.71 -10.71 14.50
C GLU A 80 -11.26 -10.10 13.21
N HIS A 81 -10.73 -8.93 12.80
CA HIS A 81 -11.14 -8.22 11.60
C HIS A 81 -9.92 -7.82 10.75
N PHE A 82 -10.00 -8.01 9.43
CA PHE A 82 -9.01 -7.52 8.49
C PHE A 82 -9.66 -6.57 7.49
N ILE A 83 -9.15 -5.33 7.42
CA ILE A 83 -9.72 -4.22 6.64
C ILE A 83 -8.64 -3.70 5.67
N PRO A 84 -8.41 -4.40 4.54
CA PRO A 84 -7.53 -3.94 3.47
C PRO A 84 -8.27 -2.89 2.62
N ILE A 85 -7.61 -1.74 2.38
CA ILE A 85 -8.17 -0.60 1.65
C ILE A 85 -7.30 -0.29 0.43
N ALA A 86 -7.89 -0.31 -0.77
CA ALA A 86 -7.19 -0.02 -2.02
C ALA A 86 -5.87 -0.82 -2.13
N THR A 87 -5.97 -2.14 -2.03
CA THR A 87 -4.83 -3.05 -1.93
C THR A 87 -5.24 -4.49 -2.29
N ASP A 88 -4.26 -5.32 -2.64
CA ASP A 88 -4.51 -6.72 -2.91
C ASP A 88 -3.37 -7.61 -2.40
N TRP A 89 -3.61 -8.91 -2.38
CA TRP A 89 -2.72 -9.95 -1.85
C TRP A 89 -1.56 -10.33 -2.77
N LYS A 90 -1.62 -9.89 -4.05
CA LYS A 90 -0.60 -10.20 -5.06
C LYS A 90 -0.38 -9.01 -6.01
N ALA A 91 0.88 -8.73 -6.30
CA ALA A 91 1.25 -7.73 -7.30
C ALA A 91 0.85 -8.20 -8.69
N THR A 92 0.10 -7.36 -9.41
CA THR A 92 -0.23 -7.58 -10.83
C THR A 92 0.92 -7.16 -11.73
N ASP A 93 0.90 -7.61 -12.99
CA ASP A 93 1.86 -7.14 -14.00
C ASP A 93 1.80 -5.62 -14.18
N TRP A 94 0.62 -5.01 -14.02
CA TRP A 94 0.44 -3.56 -14.06
C TRP A 94 1.18 -2.86 -12.91
N LEU A 95 1.04 -3.36 -11.67
CA LEU A 95 1.76 -2.83 -10.51
C LEU A 95 3.28 -3.02 -10.66
N ILE A 96 3.71 -4.19 -11.12
CA ILE A 96 5.12 -4.52 -11.40
C ILE A 96 5.69 -3.57 -12.46
N ALA A 97 4.97 -3.33 -13.57
CA ALA A 97 5.39 -2.43 -14.63
C ALA A 97 5.52 -0.98 -14.14
N ASN A 98 4.56 -0.50 -13.35
CA ASN A 98 4.61 0.86 -12.76
C ASN A 98 5.82 1.03 -11.84
N THR A 99 6.07 0.09 -10.94
CA THR A 99 7.21 0.16 -10.03
C THR A 99 8.53 0.04 -10.78
N TYR A 100 8.59 -0.78 -11.84
CA TYR A 100 9.78 -0.87 -12.69
C TYR A 100 10.07 0.45 -13.42
N LEU A 101 9.04 1.10 -14.00
CA LEU A 101 9.20 2.40 -14.64
C LEU A 101 9.70 3.45 -13.65
N GLN A 102 9.16 3.50 -12.44
CA GLN A 102 9.64 4.40 -11.40
C GLN A 102 11.10 4.13 -11.03
N ASP A 103 11.52 2.87 -10.95
CA ASP A 103 12.94 2.53 -10.73
C ASP A 103 13.84 3.02 -11.86
N GLN A 104 13.38 2.96 -13.13
CA GLN A 104 14.15 3.51 -14.25
C GLN A 104 14.26 5.03 -14.14
N ILE A 105 13.20 5.73 -13.73
CA ILE A 105 13.26 7.17 -13.46
C ILE A 105 14.27 7.47 -12.33
N LEU A 106 14.18 6.74 -11.21
CA LEU A 106 15.09 6.90 -10.07
C LEU A 106 16.56 6.70 -10.43
N LYS A 107 16.85 5.80 -11.37
CA LYS A 107 18.23 5.47 -11.79
C LYS A 107 18.79 6.42 -12.84
N ASN A 108 17.94 6.99 -13.69
CA ASN A 108 18.39 7.71 -14.90
C ASN A 108 18.12 9.23 -14.85
N SER A 109 17.26 9.72 -13.93
CA SER A 109 16.97 11.15 -13.85
C SER A 109 18.06 11.90 -13.07
N SER A 110 18.28 13.15 -13.47
CA SER A 110 19.09 14.11 -12.71
C SER A 110 18.38 14.62 -11.44
N ASN A 111 17.05 14.42 -11.34
CA ASN A 111 16.23 14.80 -10.18
C ASN A 111 15.31 13.62 -9.75
N PRO A 112 15.90 12.49 -9.32
CA PRO A 112 15.27 11.18 -9.31
C PRO A 112 13.97 11.11 -8.51
N VAL A 113 13.98 11.48 -7.23
CA VAL A 113 12.79 11.39 -6.35
C VAL A 113 11.67 12.35 -6.82
N HIS A 114 12.06 13.55 -7.27
CA HIS A 114 11.13 14.51 -7.84
C HIS A 114 10.40 13.89 -9.05
N ASP A 115 11.15 13.41 -10.03
CA ASP A 115 10.59 12.95 -11.31
C ASP A 115 9.79 11.65 -11.15
N ALA A 116 10.27 10.72 -10.32
CA ALA A 116 9.49 9.51 -9.98
C ALA A 116 8.16 9.89 -9.30
N ARG A 117 8.15 10.94 -8.47
CA ARG A 117 6.92 11.43 -7.84
C ARG A 117 5.93 12.03 -8.84
N LEU A 118 6.42 12.73 -9.88
CA LEU A 118 5.54 13.24 -10.94
C LEU A 118 4.76 12.08 -11.59
N HIS A 119 5.46 11.02 -11.94
CA HIS A 119 4.83 9.81 -12.49
C HIS A 119 3.80 9.20 -11.51
N ALA A 120 4.18 9.00 -10.25
CA ALA A 120 3.28 8.43 -9.24
C ALA A 120 1.99 9.26 -9.06
N MET A 121 2.08 10.60 -9.18
CA MET A 121 0.91 11.47 -9.06
C MET A 121 -0.13 11.26 -10.17
N LEU A 122 0.27 10.74 -11.33
CA LEU A 122 -0.67 10.36 -12.40
C LEU A 122 -1.47 9.09 -12.04
N CYS A 123 -0.87 8.18 -11.27
CA CYS A 123 -1.53 6.95 -10.83
C CYS A 123 -2.51 7.18 -9.65
N TYR A 124 -2.39 8.31 -8.95
CA TYR A 124 -3.24 8.62 -7.78
C TYR A 124 -4.49 9.46 -8.11
N ARG A 125 -4.72 9.74 -9.37
CA ARG A 125 -5.87 10.51 -9.85
C ARG A 125 -6.29 10.05 -11.24
N THR A 126 -7.59 10.17 -11.53
CA THR A 126 -8.11 9.85 -12.85
C THR A 126 -7.96 11.01 -13.83
N PRO A 127 -8.00 10.75 -15.15
CA PRO A 127 -8.06 11.80 -16.17
C PRO A 127 -9.20 12.79 -15.95
N GLU A 128 -10.38 12.32 -15.51
CA GLU A 128 -11.54 13.16 -15.19
C GLU A 128 -11.25 14.10 -14.01
N SER A 129 -10.60 13.59 -12.96
CA SER A 129 -10.18 14.41 -11.82
C SER A 129 -9.18 15.50 -12.23
N PHE A 130 -8.26 15.20 -13.14
CA PHE A 130 -7.36 16.20 -13.72
C PHE A 130 -8.11 17.24 -14.54
N ALA A 131 -8.99 16.81 -15.44
CA ALA A 131 -9.79 17.71 -16.28
C ALA A 131 -10.65 18.64 -15.43
N TYR A 132 -11.37 18.10 -14.43
CA TYR A 132 -12.18 18.90 -13.52
C TYR A 132 -11.36 19.92 -12.73
N ARG A 133 -10.20 19.53 -12.22
CA ARG A 133 -9.39 20.37 -11.34
C ARG A 133 -8.65 21.47 -12.09
N PHE A 134 -8.08 21.19 -13.26
CA PHE A 134 -7.12 22.09 -13.90
C PHE A 134 -7.67 22.84 -15.11
N GLN A 135 -8.64 22.27 -15.86
CA GLN A 135 -9.36 22.94 -16.97
C GLN A 135 -8.45 23.68 -17.96
N ARG A 136 -7.22 23.15 -18.19
CA ARG A 136 -6.16 23.76 -19.02
C ARG A 136 -5.77 25.21 -18.62
N THR A 137 -6.03 25.60 -17.38
CA THR A 137 -5.65 26.92 -16.88
C THR A 137 -4.15 27.06 -16.73
N VAL A 138 -3.66 28.29 -16.93
CA VAL A 138 -2.25 28.64 -16.90
C VAL A 138 -1.91 29.42 -15.63
N ASN A 139 -0.76 29.17 -15.07
CA ASN A 139 -0.14 30.02 -14.07
C ASN A 139 0.64 31.12 -14.80
N GLU A 140 0.17 32.34 -14.77
CA GLU A 140 0.76 33.46 -15.53
C GLU A 140 2.16 33.83 -15.05
N GLU A 141 2.43 33.72 -13.76
CA GLU A 141 3.76 34.01 -13.19
C GLU A 141 4.81 32.95 -13.62
N ALA A 142 4.45 31.69 -13.57
CA ALA A 142 5.33 30.58 -13.94
C ALA A 142 5.37 30.31 -15.45
N GLN A 143 4.46 30.86 -16.23
CA GLN A 143 4.26 30.59 -17.67
C GLN A 143 4.11 29.08 -17.96
N LEU A 144 3.40 28.36 -17.09
CA LEU A 144 3.15 26.93 -17.14
C LEU A 144 1.68 26.63 -16.90
N PHE A 145 1.20 25.46 -17.37
CA PHE A 145 -0.12 25.01 -16.96
C PHE A 145 -0.18 24.76 -15.44
N ASN A 146 -1.34 25.02 -14.82
CA ASN A 146 -1.52 24.77 -13.39
C ASN A 146 -1.30 23.30 -13.01
N VAL A 147 -1.54 22.34 -13.90
CA VAL A 147 -1.23 20.93 -13.69
C VAL A 147 0.28 20.69 -13.59
N GLU A 148 1.09 21.40 -14.38
CA GLU A 148 2.56 21.27 -14.32
C GLU A 148 3.13 21.84 -13.02
N THR A 149 2.64 23.02 -12.60
CA THR A 149 3.05 23.61 -11.30
C THR A 149 2.63 22.74 -10.13
N TRP A 150 1.47 22.10 -10.20
CA TRP A 150 0.99 21.17 -9.20
C TRP A 150 1.86 19.91 -9.12
N LEU A 151 2.21 19.30 -10.26
CA LEU A 151 3.11 18.15 -10.31
C LEU A 151 4.49 18.52 -9.73
N ARG A 152 5.10 19.62 -10.15
CA ARG A 152 6.37 20.12 -9.61
C ARG A 152 6.32 20.29 -8.09
N HIS A 153 5.25 20.90 -7.57
CA HIS A 153 5.07 21.04 -6.12
C HIS A 153 5.14 19.71 -5.39
N HIS A 154 4.45 18.67 -5.91
CA HIS A 154 4.46 17.34 -5.31
C HIS A 154 5.81 16.64 -5.41
N GLY A 155 6.53 16.83 -6.51
CA GLY A 155 7.90 16.35 -6.69
C GLY A 155 8.85 16.95 -5.66
N GLU A 156 8.87 18.28 -5.55
CA GLU A 156 9.70 18.99 -4.57
C GLU A 156 9.34 18.64 -3.12
N LYS A 157 8.04 18.51 -2.81
CA LYS A 157 7.60 18.13 -1.47
C LYS A 157 8.10 16.75 -1.07
N LEU A 158 8.09 15.76 -1.97
CA LEU A 158 8.59 14.42 -1.66
C LEU A 158 10.11 14.41 -1.56
N LYS A 159 10.83 15.03 -2.48
CA LYS A 159 12.29 15.12 -2.52
C LYS A 159 12.90 15.61 -1.19
N ARG A 160 12.23 16.54 -0.49
CA ARG A 160 12.71 17.08 0.78
C ARG A 160 12.73 16.07 1.94
N ARG A 161 11.98 14.97 1.84
CA ARG A 161 11.76 14.05 2.96
C ARG A 161 11.97 12.58 2.61
N PHE A 162 12.31 12.26 1.36
CA PHE A 162 12.39 10.87 0.91
C PHE A 162 13.65 10.67 0.07
N SER A 163 14.43 9.67 0.41
CA SER A 163 15.66 9.35 -0.31
C SER A 163 15.40 8.45 -1.52
N VAL A 164 16.33 8.42 -2.47
CA VAL A 164 16.31 7.46 -3.59
C VAL A 164 16.28 6.03 -3.06
N GLN A 165 17.10 5.73 -2.05
CA GLN A 165 17.19 4.41 -1.45
C GLN A 165 15.86 3.97 -0.84
N SER A 166 15.19 4.84 -0.09
CA SER A 166 13.88 4.55 0.50
C SER A 166 12.81 4.35 -0.57
N TYR A 167 12.87 5.10 -1.68
CA TYR A 167 11.94 4.93 -2.77
C TYR A 167 12.12 3.57 -3.48
N LEU A 168 13.36 3.19 -3.77
CA LEU A 168 13.69 1.87 -4.33
C LEU A 168 13.24 0.72 -3.41
N THR A 169 13.44 0.88 -2.09
CA THR A 169 12.98 -0.09 -1.08
C THR A 169 11.47 -0.28 -1.15
N VAL A 170 10.69 0.81 -1.12
CA VAL A 170 9.22 0.72 -1.16
C VAL A 170 8.72 0.15 -2.50
N ASN A 171 9.31 0.54 -3.62
CA ASN A 171 8.99 -0.03 -4.94
C ASN A 171 9.27 -1.53 -5.01
N HIS A 172 10.41 -1.96 -4.43
CA HIS A 172 10.77 -3.38 -4.37
C HIS A 172 9.75 -4.16 -3.54
N LEU A 173 9.36 -3.65 -2.37
CA LEU A 173 8.35 -4.28 -1.53
C LEU A 173 7.00 -4.38 -2.27
N LEU A 174 6.56 -3.34 -2.97
CA LEU A 174 5.32 -3.40 -3.78
C LEU A 174 5.38 -4.49 -4.86
N ARG A 175 6.52 -4.67 -5.54
CA ARG A 175 6.70 -5.76 -6.51
C ARG A 175 6.73 -7.14 -5.88
N SER A 176 7.19 -7.23 -4.63
CA SER A 176 7.35 -8.50 -3.93
C SER A 176 6.07 -9.08 -3.35
N VAL A 177 4.96 -8.32 -3.39
CA VAL A 177 3.67 -8.76 -2.85
C VAL A 177 3.21 -10.05 -3.49
N ASN A 178 3.14 -11.11 -2.69
CA ASN A 178 2.64 -12.43 -3.11
C ASN A 178 2.34 -13.30 -1.88
N SER A 179 1.13 -13.24 -1.38
CA SER A 179 0.71 -14.01 -0.21
C SER A 179 0.63 -15.51 -0.47
N GLU A 180 0.75 -15.95 -1.74
CA GLU A 180 0.86 -17.37 -2.10
C GLU A 180 2.33 -17.84 -2.33
N ARG A 181 3.29 -17.06 -1.89
CA ARG A 181 4.74 -17.34 -2.09
C ARG A 181 5.14 -18.74 -1.67
N ASN A 182 4.55 -19.28 -0.62
CA ASN A 182 4.84 -20.62 -0.08
C ASN A 182 4.04 -21.73 -0.76
N GLY A 183 3.36 -21.45 -1.89
CA GLY A 183 2.59 -22.44 -2.65
C GLY A 183 1.24 -22.81 -2.05
N ILE A 184 0.81 -22.13 -1.00
CA ILE A 184 -0.53 -22.29 -0.43
C ILE A 184 -1.43 -21.22 -1.06
N SER A 185 -2.51 -21.65 -1.73
CA SER A 185 -3.47 -20.70 -2.29
C SER A 185 -4.14 -19.87 -1.19
N LEU A 186 -4.46 -18.62 -1.51
CA LEU A 186 -5.12 -17.68 -0.58
C LEU A 186 -6.38 -18.29 0.05
N ALA A 187 -7.22 -18.88 -0.79
CA ALA A 187 -8.44 -19.54 -0.34
C ALA A 187 -8.16 -20.66 0.67
N LYS A 188 -7.17 -21.51 0.39
CA LYS A 188 -6.79 -22.60 1.29
C LYS A 188 -6.19 -22.09 2.60
N ALA A 189 -5.45 -20.98 2.58
CA ALA A 189 -4.89 -20.36 3.78
C ALA A 189 -5.99 -19.95 4.78
N PHE A 190 -7.18 -19.58 4.28
CA PHE A 190 -8.26 -19.04 5.11
C PHE A 190 -9.46 -19.98 5.33
N THR A 191 -9.42 -21.22 4.85
CA THR A 191 -10.53 -22.19 4.99
C THR A 191 -11.01 -22.39 6.45
N ALA A 192 -10.10 -22.29 7.42
CA ALA A 192 -10.42 -22.47 8.85
C ALA A 192 -10.35 -21.17 9.66
N THR A 193 -10.21 -20.03 9.00
CA THR A 193 -10.12 -18.74 9.71
C THR A 193 -11.47 -18.35 10.33
N LYS A 194 -11.40 -17.68 11.48
CA LYS A 194 -12.56 -17.01 12.08
C LYS A 194 -12.54 -15.49 11.85
N THR A 195 -11.51 -15.01 11.18
CA THR A 195 -11.37 -13.59 10.87
C THR A 195 -12.44 -13.14 9.88
N GLN A 196 -12.99 -11.97 10.11
CA GLN A 196 -13.89 -11.30 9.18
C GLN A 196 -13.09 -10.35 8.28
N PHE A 197 -13.24 -10.52 6.98
CA PHE A 197 -12.55 -9.71 5.97
C PHE A 197 -13.49 -8.62 5.46
N HIS A 198 -13.02 -7.38 5.44
CA HIS A 198 -13.77 -6.22 4.96
C HIS A 198 -12.95 -5.52 3.87
N LEU A 199 -13.07 -5.98 2.63
CA LEU A 199 -12.35 -5.43 1.49
C LEU A 199 -12.97 -4.10 1.09
N ILE A 200 -12.14 -3.06 0.96
CA ILE A 200 -12.58 -1.74 0.52
C ILE A 200 -11.81 -1.37 -0.75
N GLY A 201 -12.53 -1.29 -1.87
CA GLY A 201 -12.04 -0.79 -3.15
C GLY A 201 -12.13 0.73 -3.23
N ILE A 202 -11.62 1.29 -4.30
CA ILE A 202 -11.85 2.67 -4.74
C ILE A 202 -12.14 2.60 -6.23
N ASP A 203 -13.32 3.03 -6.66
CA ASP A 203 -13.84 2.93 -8.03
C ASP A 203 -12.89 3.52 -9.09
N SER A 204 -12.17 4.54 -8.70
CA SER A 204 -11.24 5.28 -9.55
C SER A 204 -9.77 4.93 -9.33
N ASP A 205 -9.46 3.87 -8.58
CA ASP A 205 -8.08 3.47 -8.34
C ASP A 205 -7.46 2.87 -9.61
N LEU A 206 -6.40 3.52 -10.10
CA LEU A 206 -5.61 3.06 -11.25
C LEU A 206 -4.44 2.14 -10.85
N PHE A 207 -4.20 1.95 -9.57
CA PHE A 207 -3.07 1.18 -9.08
C PHE A 207 -3.50 -0.21 -8.58
N PHE A 208 -4.49 -0.26 -7.69
CA PHE A 208 -5.21 -1.46 -7.27
C PHE A 208 -6.65 -1.36 -7.76
N THR A 209 -6.89 -1.88 -8.97
CA THR A 209 -8.16 -1.66 -9.65
C THR A 209 -9.34 -2.33 -8.94
N PRO A 210 -10.55 -1.76 -9.01
CA PRO A 210 -11.76 -2.34 -8.43
C PRO A 210 -11.99 -3.79 -8.84
N ASN A 211 -11.84 -4.09 -10.13
CA ASN A 211 -12.01 -5.45 -10.67
C ASN A 211 -11.08 -6.47 -10.01
N GLN A 212 -9.84 -6.08 -9.68
CA GLN A 212 -8.88 -6.93 -9.00
C GLN A 212 -9.36 -7.27 -7.59
N ILE A 213 -9.78 -6.25 -6.82
CA ILE A 213 -10.26 -6.44 -5.45
C ILE A 213 -11.57 -7.22 -5.43
N GLN A 214 -12.46 -6.97 -6.38
CA GLN A 214 -13.69 -7.74 -6.56
C GLN A 214 -13.40 -9.22 -6.85
N THR A 215 -12.44 -9.53 -7.72
CA THR A 215 -12.02 -10.92 -8.00
C THR A 215 -11.53 -11.60 -6.72
N THR A 216 -10.77 -10.89 -5.88
CA THR A 216 -10.32 -11.40 -4.59
C THR A 216 -11.51 -11.67 -3.64
N TYR A 217 -12.48 -10.75 -3.59
CA TYR A 217 -13.72 -10.96 -2.83
C TYR A 217 -14.47 -12.21 -3.29
N GLU A 218 -14.70 -12.36 -4.61
CA GLU A 218 -15.41 -13.49 -5.18
C GLU A 218 -14.71 -14.82 -4.88
N THR A 219 -13.37 -14.83 -4.97
CA THR A 219 -12.56 -16.00 -4.64
C THR A 219 -12.75 -16.43 -3.18
N LEU A 220 -12.62 -15.49 -2.25
CA LEU A 220 -12.77 -15.78 -0.81
C LEU A 220 -14.20 -16.17 -0.46
N ASN A 221 -15.19 -15.49 -1.03
CA ASN A 221 -16.61 -15.77 -0.78
C ASN A 221 -17.01 -17.16 -1.28
N THR A 222 -16.52 -17.59 -2.44
CA THR A 222 -16.76 -18.91 -3.00
C THR A 222 -16.21 -20.02 -2.11
N GLU A 223 -15.11 -19.78 -1.44
CA GLU A 223 -14.47 -20.71 -0.50
C GLU A 223 -15.06 -20.64 0.93
N GLY A 224 -16.12 -19.86 1.13
CA GLY A 224 -16.82 -19.76 2.40
C GLY A 224 -16.12 -18.94 3.48
N VAL A 225 -15.15 -18.11 3.10
CA VAL A 225 -14.52 -17.15 4.02
C VAL A 225 -15.52 -16.02 4.34
N ALA A 226 -15.57 -15.60 5.60
CA ALA A 226 -16.42 -14.49 6.02
C ALA A 226 -15.85 -13.17 5.46
N VAL A 227 -16.32 -12.76 4.29
CA VAL A 227 -15.82 -11.58 3.55
C VAL A 227 -16.95 -10.66 3.11
N SER A 228 -16.70 -9.35 3.20
CA SER A 228 -17.54 -8.29 2.64
C SER A 228 -16.72 -7.40 1.73
N TYR A 229 -17.38 -6.79 0.75
CA TYR A 229 -16.77 -5.83 -0.19
C TYR A 229 -17.56 -4.53 -0.21
N ALA A 230 -16.86 -3.40 -0.20
CA ALA A 230 -17.40 -2.06 -0.38
C ALA A 230 -16.51 -1.27 -1.35
N GLU A 231 -17.13 -0.34 -2.09
CA GLU A 231 -16.49 0.53 -3.06
C GLU A 231 -16.88 1.99 -2.83
#